data_10bff09f9f9b7cd949605644e90282ed
#
_entry.id   10bff09f9f9b7cd949605644e90282ed
#
_cell.length_a   1.000
_cell.length_b   1.000
_cell.length_c   1.000
_cell.angle_alpha   90.00
_cell.angle_beta   90.00
_cell.angle_gamma   90.00
#
_symmetry.space_group_name_H-M   'P 1'
#
loop_
_entity.id
_entity.type
_entity.pdbx_description
1 polymer ?
#
loop_
_entity_poly.entity_id
_entity_poly.type
_entity_poly.pdbx_seq_one_letter_code
_entity_poly.pdbx_strand_id
1 'polypeptide(L)'
;MTDRIIIRNQYSCRISNVKKSNGYSPLRAIAYIQAKKMANSLSGVEHNFSNKSGVIDTGFFMPNGIETTMNEEQIYNHLENNSHASTNILAYTSIMSLPSELDADNQKKVVQDFCKYFSDTYQTAVSYAIHEADNLK
;
A
#
# COMPACT_ATOMS: atom_id res chain seq x y z
N MET A 1 -27.25 -11.59 18.21
CA MET A 1 -26.40 -11.02 19.27
C MET A 1 -24.95 -11.44 19.15
N THR A 2 -24.72 -12.66 18.77
CA THR A 2 -23.37 -13.11 18.41
C THR A 2 -22.79 -12.35 17.23
N ASP A 3 -23.62 -11.84 16.34
CA ASP A 3 -23.20 -11.10 15.15
C ASP A 3 -22.37 -9.86 15.48
N ARG A 4 -22.72 -9.18 16.57
CA ARG A 4 -22.03 -7.98 16.98
C ARG A 4 -20.58 -8.25 17.39
N ILE A 5 -20.34 -9.39 18.02
CA ILE A 5 -19.00 -9.80 18.43
C ILE A 5 -18.17 -10.18 17.22
N ILE A 6 -18.76 -10.91 16.26
CA ILE A 6 -18.13 -11.33 15.03
C ILE A 6 -17.68 -10.11 14.22
N ILE A 7 -18.57 -9.11 14.08
CA ILE A 7 -18.27 -7.88 13.33
C ILE A 7 -17.07 -7.16 13.93
N ARG A 8 -16.99 -7.05 15.26
CA ARG A 8 -15.85 -6.39 15.91
C ARG A 8 -14.52 -7.09 15.64
N ASN A 9 -14.55 -8.40 15.50
CA ASN A 9 -13.33 -9.17 15.23
C ASN A 9 -12.90 -9.09 13.76
N GLN A 10 -13.78 -8.68 12.87
CA GLN A 10 -13.51 -8.59 11.45
C GLN A 10 -12.91 -7.25 11.04
N TYR A 11 -13.03 -6.24 11.87
CA TYR A 11 -12.56 -4.89 11.52
C TYR A 11 -11.39 -4.50 12.40
N SER A 12 -10.23 -4.41 11.78
CA SER A 12 -9.06 -3.87 12.42
C SER A 12 -8.34 -2.96 11.43
N CYS A 13 -7.71 -1.93 11.97
CA CYS A 13 -6.90 -1.02 11.17
C CYS A 13 -5.65 -0.68 11.96
N ARG A 14 -4.49 -0.87 11.33
CA ARG A 14 -3.20 -0.50 11.92
C ARG A 14 -2.48 0.40 10.95
N ILE A 15 -1.98 1.53 11.45
CA ILE A 15 -1.25 2.49 10.64
C ILE A 15 0.18 2.57 11.18
N SER A 16 1.14 2.51 10.26
CA SER A 16 2.57 2.58 10.58
C SER A 16 3.26 3.58 9.66
N ASN A 17 4.36 4.16 10.14
CA ASN A 17 5.16 5.10 9.36
C ASN A 17 6.33 4.40 8.69
N VAL A 18 6.65 4.83 7.47
CA VAL A 18 7.90 4.49 6.80
C VAL A 18 8.85 5.67 7.02
N LYS A 19 9.81 5.50 7.94
CA LYS A 19 10.70 6.57 8.36
C LYS A 19 12.08 6.45 7.74
N LYS A 20 12.58 7.55 7.22
CA LYS A 20 13.90 7.64 6.63
C LYS A 20 15.00 7.37 7.66
N SER A 21 14.85 7.88 8.89
CA SER A 21 15.81 7.69 9.97
C SER A 21 16.00 6.24 10.39
N ASN A 22 15.00 5.39 10.13
CA ASN A 22 15.08 3.96 10.43
C ASN A 22 15.62 3.14 9.26
N GLY A 23 16.05 3.79 8.18
CA GLY A 23 16.50 3.12 6.97
C GLY A 23 15.39 2.47 6.16
N TYR A 24 14.15 2.79 6.45
CA TYR A 24 13.00 2.23 5.73
C TYR A 24 12.81 2.93 4.38
N SER A 25 12.35 2.17 3.41
CA SER A 25 12.18 2.60 2.04
C SER A 25 10.74 2.39 1.60
N PRO A 26 10.07 3.43 1.02
CA PRO A 26 8.76 3.25 0.39
C PRO A 26 8.79 2.19 -0.72
N LEU A 27 9.84 2.15 -1.53
CA LEU A 27 9.99 1.14 -2.59
C LEU A 27 10.00 -0.27 -2.01
N ARG A 28 10.73 -0.47 -0.91
CA ARG A 28 10.77 -1.76 -0.24
C ARG A 28 9.38 -2.13 0.30
N ALA A 29 8.70 -1.18 0.91
CA ALA A 29 7.36 -1.42 1.48
C ALA A 29 6.37 -1.85 0.39
N ILE A 30 6.35 -1.16 -0.75
CA ILE A 30 5.46 -1.50 -1.86
C ILE A 30 5.82 -2.86 -2.46
N ALA A 31 7.11 -3.11 -2.70
CA ALA A 31 7.57 -4.39 -3.21
C ALA A 31 7.13 -5.54 -2.31
N TYR A 32 7.22 -5.33 -1.00
CA TYR A 32 6.84 -6.34 -0.02
C TYR A 32 5.33 -6.64 -0.05
N ILE A 33 4.48 -5.61 0.01
CA ILE A 33 3.03 -5.83 0.08
C ILE A 33 2.46 -6.36 -1.24
N GLN A 34 3.05 -5.99 -2.37
CA GLN A 34 2.57 -6.40 -3.69
C GLN A 34 3.25 -7.65 -4.23
N ALA A 35 4.23 -8.19 -3.50
CA ALA A 35 5.02 -9.35 -3.94
C ALA A 35 5.65 -9.10 -5.31
N LYS A 36 6.35 -7.97 -5.43
CA LYS A 36 6.98 -7.52 -6.67
C LYS A 36 8.45 -7.25 -6.45
N LYS A 37 9.14 -6.99 -7.56
CA LYS A 37 10.50 -6.52 -7.58
C LYS A 37 10.50 -5.03 -7.91
N MET A 38 11.13 -4.24 -7.07
CA MET A 38 11.30 -2.80 -7.29
C MET A 38 12.72 -2.38 -6.96
N ALA A 39 13.23 -1.41 -7.68
CA ALA A 39 14.60 -0.94 -7.50
C ALA A 39 14.66 0.57 -7.42
N ASN A 40 15.54 1.08 -6.56
CA ASN A 40 15.84 2.49 -6.51
C ASN A 40 16.78 2.82 -7.68
N SER A 41 16.34 3.69 -8.58
CA SER A 41 17.08 4.03 -9.80
C SER A 41 18.36 4.80 -9.54
N LEU A 42 18.46 5.48 -8.41
CA LEU A 42 19.63 6.27 -8.05
C LEU A 42 20.70 5.43 -7.35
N SER A 43 20.30 4.67 -6.32
CA SER A 43 21.23 3.85 -5.53
C SER A 43 21.51 2.48 -6.13
N GLY A 44 20.61 1.98 -6.99
CA GLY A 44 20.68 0.63 -7.54
C GLY A 44 20.23 -0.46 -6.56
N VAL A 45 19.79 -0.08 -5.36
CA VAL A 45 19.30 -1.06 -4.39
C VAL A 45 17.99 -1.68 -4.88
N GLU A 46 17.97 -3.00 -4.92
CA GLU A 46 16.83 -3.77 -5.42
C GLU A 46 16.12 -4.50 -4.26
N HIS A 47 14.80 -4.45 -4.29
CA HIS A 47 13.96 -5.15 -3.34
C HIS A 47 13.12 -6.15 -4.14
N ASN A 48 13.37 -7.44 -3.92
CA ASN A 48 12.70 -8.48 -4.70
C ASN A 48 11.92 -9.41 -3.76
N PHE A 49 10.60 -9.30 -3.82
CA PHE A 49 9.67 -10.15 -3.09
C PHE A 49 8.77 -10.94 -4.05
N SER A 50 9.18 -11.09 -5.31
CA SER A 50 8.37 -11.73 -6.35
C SER A 50 8.07 -13.20 -6.07
N ASN A 51 8.82 -13.84 -5.17
CA ASN A 51 8.56 -15.23 -4.76
C ASN A 51 7.50 -15.35 -3.68
N LYS A 52 7.04 -14.25 -3.09
CA LYS A 52 5.95 -14.27 -2.12
C LYS A 52 4.65 -14.67 -2.80
N SER A 53 3.86 -15.48 -2.12
CA SER A 53 2.53 -15.89 -2.60
C SER A 53 1.43 -15.25 -1.74
N GLY A 54 0.19 -15.41 -2.17
CA GLY A 54 -0.97 -14.99 -1.40
C GLY A 54 -1.48 -13.59 -1.72
N VAL A 55 -0.87 -12.89 -2.68
CA VAL A 55 -1.39 -11.61 -3.14
C VAL A 55 -2.48 -11.87 -4.17
N ILE A 56 -3.70 -11.40 -3.89
CA ILE A 56 -4.87 -11.60 -4.75
C ILE A 56 -4.99 -10.50 -5.79
N ASP A 57 -4.76 -9.25 -5.37
CA ASP A 57 -4.94 -8.09 -6.23
C ASP A 57 -4.05 -6.95 -5.76
N THR A 58 -3.62 -6.11 -6.68
CA THR A 58 -2.83 -4.91 -6.40
C THR A 58 -3.34 -3.75 -7.22
N GLY A 59 -3.06 -2.54 -6.77
CA GLY A 59 -3.42 -1.35 -7.52
C GLY A 59 -2.68 -0.12 -7.04
N PHE A 60 -2.80 0.92 -7.85
CA PHE A 60 -2.12 2.19 -7.64
C PHE A 60 -3.02 3.32 -8.13
N PHE A 61 -3.16 4.36 -7.30
CA PHE A 61 -3.98 5.53 -7.62
C PHE A 61 -3.19 6.81 -7.43
N MET A 62 -3.38 7.72 -8.38
CA MET A 62 -2.95 9.11 -8.28
C MET A 62 -4.18 10.00 -8.10
N PRO A 63 -4.03 11.17 -7.45
CA PRO A 63 -5.16 12.09 -7.27
C PRO A 63 -5.72 12.57 -8.61
N ASN A 64 -7.03 12.85 -8.64
CA ASN A 64 -7.67 13.47 -9.80
C ASN A 64 -6.98 14.79 -10.13
N GLY A 65 -6.82 15.07 -11.42
CA GLY A 65 -6.19 16.29 -11.90
C GLY A 65 -4.67 16.24 -11.94
N ILE A 66 -4.06 15.19 -11.42
CA ILE A 66 -2.62 14.98 -11.55
C ILE A 66 -2.39 14.04 -12.72
N GLU A 67 -1.85 14.60 -13.81
CA GLU A 67 -1.46 13.81 -14.96
C GLU A 67 0.03 13.52 -14.89
N THR A 68 0.40 12.26 -15.08
CA THR A 68 1.79 11.84 -15.08
C THR A 68 1.97 10.64 -15.99
N THR A 69 3.12 10.58 -16.64
CA THR A 69 3.54 9.39 -17.40
C THR A 69 4.33 8.42 -16.52
N MET A 70 4.58 8.78 -15.27
CA MET A 70 5.34 7.95 -14.34
C MET A 70 4.48 6.80 -13.82
N ASN A 71 5.06 5.61 -13.79
CA ASN A 71 4.41 4.44 -13.18
C ASN A 71 4.62 4.43 -11.66
N GLU A 72 4.06 3.44 -11.00
CA GLU A 72 4.14 3.29 -9.54
C GLU A 72 5.60 3.30 -9.03
N GLU A 73 6.46 2.50 -9.63
CA GLU A 73 7.86 2.43 -9.23
C GLU A 73 8.57 3.77 -9.39
N GLN A 74 8.32 4.47 -10.48
CA GLN A 74 8.91 5.78 -10.73
C GLN A 74 8.44 6.83 -9.75
N ILE A 75 7.15 6.83 -9.39
CA ILE A 75 6.60 7.76 -8.41
C ILE A 75 7.28 7.56 -7.05
N TYR A 76 7.40 6.32 -6.60
CA TYR A 76 8.03 6.05 -5.30
C TYR A 76 9.55 6.26 -5.33
N ASN A 77 10.19 6.05 -6.48
CA ASN A 77 11.59 6.47 -6.67
C ASN A 77 11.73 7.98 -6.48
N HIS A 78 10.84 8.74 -7.10
CA HIS A 78 10.86 10.20 -6.98
C HIS A 78 10.70 10.64 -5.52
N LEU A 79 9.73 10.06 -4.83
CA LEU A 79 9.49 10.34 -3.42
C LEU A 79 10.72 10.03 -2.56
N GLU A 80 11.29 8.85 -2.74
CA GLU A 80 12.42 8.38 -1.92
C GLU A 80 13.69 9.20 -2.17
N ASN A 81 13.95 9.56 -3.43
CA ASN A 81 15.20 10.20 -3.84
C ASN A 81 15.16 11.72 -3.75
N ASN A 82 13.97 12.32 -3.67
CA ASN A 82 13.82 13.78 -3.68
C ASN A 82 13.24 14.34 -2.38
N SER A 83 13.17 13.54 -1.32
CA SER A 83 12.72 14.02 -0.02
C SER A 83 13.74 14.97 0.58
N HIS A 84 13.27 16.03 1.26
CA HIS A 84 14.13 16.96 1.97
C HIS A 84 14.84 16.27 3.13
N ALA A 85 16.03 16.75 3.47
CA ALA A 85 16.80 16.21 4.58
C ALA A 85 16.04 16.27 5.92
N SER A 86 15.16 17.25 6.09
CA SER A 86 14.32 17.41 7.27
C SER A 86 13.10 16.46 7.26
N THR A 87 12.76 15.88 6.11
CA THR A 87 11.61 14.99 5.99
C THR A 87 12.00 13.61 6.49
N ASN A 88 11.39 13.19 7.57
CA ASN A 88 11.66 11.88 8.16
C ASN A 88 10.63 10.81 7.75
N ILE A 89 9.36 11.17 7.73
CA ILE A 89 8.29 10.26 7.33
C ILE A 89 8.11 10.34 5.82
N LEU A 90 8.38 9.24 5.14
CA LEU A 90 8.30 9.15 3.67
C LEU A 90 6.95 8.61 3.20
N ALA A 91 6.30 7.79 4.02
CA ALA A 91 5.03 7.18 3.69
C ALA A 91 4.34 6.68 4.94
N TYR A 92 3.06 6.36 4.80
CA TYR A 92 2.29 5.65 5.81
C TYR A 92 1.83 4.32 5.22
N THR A 93 1.86 3.28 6.02
CA THR A 93 1.27 1.99 5.66
C THR A 93 0.09 1.71 6.56
N SER A 94 -0.92 1.05 6.01
CA SER A 94 -2.12 0.69 6.75
C SER A 94 -2.49 -0.75 6.45
N ILE A 95 -2.80 -1.51 7.49
CA ILE A 95 -3.31 -2.88 7.36
C ILE A 95 -4.73 -2.87 7.88
N MET A 96 -5.67 -3.28 7.02
CA MET A 96 -7.09 -3.30 7.35
C MET A 96 -7.67 -4.67 7.05
N SER A 97 -8.56 -5.13 7.93
CA SER A 97 -9.33 -6.34 7.68
C SER A 97 -10.50 -6.04 6.76
N LEU A 98 -10.74 -6.93 5.80
CA LEU A 98 -11.90 -6.84 4.93
C LEU A 98 -13.01 -7.74 5.47
N PRO A 99 -14.29 -7.33 5.30
CA PRO A 99 -15.41 -8.17 5.73
C PRO A 99 -15.42 -9.49 4.98
N SER A 100 -15.48 -10.59 5.71
CA SER A 100 -15.50 -11.92 5.11
C SER A 100 -16.84 -12.24 4.43
N GLU A 101 -17.88 -11.47 4.72
CA GLU A 101 -19.19 -11.62 4.08
C GLU A 101 -19.18 -11.17 2.61
N LEU A 102 -18.23 -10.33 2.24
CA LEU A 102 -18.12 -9.86 0.86
C LEU A 102 -17.38 -10.89 0.01
N ASP A 103 -17.87 -11.09 -1.21
CA ASP A 103 -17.14 -11.90 -2.19
C ASP A 103 -15.90 -11.15 -2.69
N ALA A 104 -15.07 -11.84 -3.47
CA ALA A 104 -13.79 -11.27 -3.94
C ALA A 104 -13.98 -9.99 -4.74
N ASP A 105 -14.98 -9.94 -5.61
CA ASP A 105 -15.22 -8.77 -6.46
C ASP A 105 -15.66 -7.56 -5.64
N ASN A 106 -16.52 -7.77 -4.65
CA ASN A 106 -16.97 -6.70 -3.78
C ASN A 106 -15.87 -6.25 -2.82
N GLN A 107 -15.00 -7.15 -2.37
CA GLN A 107 -13.83 -6.78 -1.59
C GLN A 107 -12.89 -5.87 -2.39
N LYS A 108 -12.62 -6.21 -3.64
CA LYS A 108 -11.82 -5.37 -4.55
C LYS A 108 -12.45 -3.98 -4.70
N LYS A 109 -13.77 -3.94 -4.94
CA LYS A 109 -14.47 -2.68 -5.14
C LYS A 109 -14.36 -1.78 -3.91
N VAL A 110 -14.55 -2.33 -2.72
CA VAL A 110 -14.42 -1.58 -1.47
C VAL A 110 -13.01 -0.99 -1.34
N VAL A 111 -11.98 -1.80 -1.59
CA VAL A 111 -10.60 -1.35 -1.49
C VAL A 111 -10.29 -0.28 -2.52
N GLN A 112 -10.71 -0.47 -3.77
CA GLN A 112 -10.46 0.50 -4.84
C GLN A 112 -11.17 1.82 -4.58
N ASP A 113 -12.43 1.78 -4.16
CA ASP A 113 -13.21 2.97 -3.83
C ASP A 113 -12.57 3.72 -2.65
N PHE A 114 -12.13 3.01 -1.62
CA PHE A 114 -11.44 3.61 -0.49
C PHE A 114 -10.12 4.26 -0.90
N CYS A 115 -9.31 3.56 -1.67
CA CYS A 115 -8.01 4.07 -2.11
C CYS A 115 -8.16 5.30 -3.01
N LYS A 116 -9.13 5.28 -3.92
CA LYS A 116 -9.41 6.41 -4.79
C LYS A 116 -9.89 7.63 -4.00
N TYR A 117 -10.82 7.41 -3.07
CA TYR A 117 -11.31 8.46 -2.20
C TYR A 117 -10.17 9.07 -1.37
N PHE A 118 -9.32 8.22 -0.80
CA PHE A 118 -8.19 8.66 0.01
C PHE A 118 -7.18 9.46 -0.83
N SER A 119 -6.86 8.95 -2.01
CA SER A 119 -5.94 9.63 -2.93
C SER A 119 -6.44 11.03 -3.31
N ASP A 120 -7.73 11.14 -3.67
CA ASP A 120 -8.31 12.41 -4.06
C ASP A 120 -8.45 13.38 -2.88
N THR A 121 -8.87 12.87 -1.72
CA THR A 121 -9.10 13.70 -0.53
C THR A 121 -7.81 14.29 0.00
N TYR A 122 -6.76 13.50 0.08
CA TYR A 122 -5.48 13.91 0.67
C TYR A 122 -4.42 14.26 -0.38
N GLN A 123 -4.77 14.23 -1.65
CA GLN A 123 -3.90 14.58 -2.77
C GLN A 123 -2.57 13.84 -2.70
N THR A 124 -2.65 12.52 -2.59
CA THR A 124 -1.49 11.65 -2.42
C THR A 124 -1.59 10.40 -3.28
N ALA A 125 -0.45 9.86 -3.66
CA ALA A 125 -0.39 8.54 -4.29
C ALA A 125 -0.76 7.47 -3.28
N VAL A 126 -1.52 6.46 -3.71
CA VAL A 126 -1.93 5.34 -2.87
C VAL A 126 -1.71 4.05 -3.62
N SER A 127 -1.04 3.11 -2.96
CA SER A 127 -0.85 1.74 -3.45
C SER A 127 -1.52 0.77 -2.51
N TYR A 128 -2.07 -0.31 -3.06
CA TYR A 128 -2.70 -1.33 -2.23
C TYR A 128 -2.32 -2.73 -2.70
N ALA A 129 -2.49 -3.68 -1.80
CA ALA A 129 -2.49 -5.10 -2.10
C ALA A 129 -3.54 -5.79 -1.24
N ILE A 130 -4.25 -6.73 -1.83
CA ILE A 130 -5.19 -7.60 -1.11
C ILE A 130 -4.50 -8.94 -0.94
N HIS A 131 -4.43 -9.43 0.28
CA HIS A 131 -3.76 -10.67 0.63
C HIS A 131 -4.79 -11.72 1.07
N GLU A 132 -4.49 -12.97 0.81
CA GLU A 132 -5.23 -14.07 1.41
C GLU A 132 -5.02 -14.05 2.92
N ALA A 133 -6.08 -14.40 3.68
CA ALA A 133 -6.05 -14.30 5.14
C ALA A 133 -4.90 -15.09 5.78
N ASP A 134 -4.56 -16.24 5.23
CA ASP A 134 -3.53 -17.11 5.77
C ASP A 134 -2.11 -16.56 5.62
N ASN A 135 -1.94 -15.55 4.78
CA ASN A 135 -0.64 -14.95 4.50
C ASN A 135 -0.39 -13.65 5.26
N LEU A 136 -1.27 -13.32 6.21
CA LEU A 136 -1.10 -12.14 7.07
C LEU A 136 -0.39 -12.48 8.38
N LYS A 137 0.00 -13.71 8.54
CA LYS A 137 0.66 -14.20 9.75
C LYS A 137 2.15 -13.88 9.78
#